data_4cf6ff723c7a0965c8b4b80f7ebe3b11
#
_entry.id   4cf6ff723c7a0965c8b4b80f7ebe3b11
#
_cell.length_a   1.000
_cell.length_b   1.000
_cell.length_c   1.000
_cell.angle_alpha   90.00
_cell.angle_beta   90.00
_cell.angle_gamma   90.00
#
_symmetry.space_group_name_H-M   'P 1'
#
loop_
_entity.id
_entity.type
_entity.pdbx_description
1 polymer ?
#
loop_
_entity_poly.entity_id
_entity_poly.type
_entity_poly.pdbx_seq_one_letter_code
_entity_poly.pdbx_strand_id
1 'polypeptide(L)'
;RLTDIEKRKLAILNPKLILNENIPEVIDEWQLVPELWDAIRNECDLRVSKGNFILTGSTALLDKEEKSKIKHTGTGRIIKINMFPMTTLELGKSLDYISLMDMYEGKEINKLVDPFDIYEITRLIINGGWPENLGLSNLESDGLLAREYIKSVVENDVNENYNDDKFLFDSQKMMMILKSLARNESSYAAKATILRDCFNFSNGEEQTLNKRTLSRYLDILEKLYIIN
;
A
#
# COMPACT_ATOMS: atom_id res chain seq x y z
N ARG A 1 18.13 7.79 1.10
CA ARG A 1 17.27 6.92 1.93
C ARG A 1 17.51 7.22 3.39
N LEU A 2 16.46 7.33 4.20
CA LEU A 2 16.55 7.53 5.65
C LEU A 2 16.74 6.21 6.43
N THR A 3 16.74 5.07 5.76
CA THR A 3 17.23 3.80 6.29
C THR A 3 18.72 3.82 6.61
N ASP A 4 19.48 4.71 5.93
CA ASP A 4 20.87 5.01 6.29
C ASP A 4 20.91 5.76 7.62
N ILE A 5 21.58 5.16 8.59
CA ILE A 5 21.64 5.65 9.99
C ILE A 5 22.30 7.02 10.08
N GLU A 6 23.36 7.27 9.30
CA GLU A 6 24.08 8.56 9.34
C GLU A 6 23.24 9.69 8.76
N LYS A 7 22.60 9.46 7.60
CA LYS A 7 21.67 10.41 7.00
C LYS A 7 20.48 10.69 7.90
N ARG A 8 19.93 9.65 8.53
CA ARG A 8 18.84 9.81 9.49
C ARG A 8 19.24 10.65 10.70
N LYS A 9 20.42 10.42 11.28
CA LYS A 9 20.94 11.23 12.39
C LYS A 9 21.10 12.69 11.99
N LEU A 10 21.64 12.97 10.79
CA LEU A 10 21.75 14.33 10.26
C LEU A 10 20.40 14.99 10.09
N ALA A 11 19.42 14.26 9.56
CA ALA A 11 18.05 14.75 9.37
C ALA A 11 17.36 15.06 10.71
N ILE A 12 17.57 14.23 11.74
CA ILE A 12 17.05 14.48 13.09
C ILE A 12 17.71 15.71 13.71
N LEU A 13 19.03 15.87 13.55
CA LEU A 13 19.76 17.02 14.08
C LEU A 13 19.31 18.33 13.43
N ASN A 14 19.22 18.35 12.12
CA ASN A 14 18.68 19.48 11.37
C ASN A 14 18.19 18.97 9.98
N PRO A 15 16.88 18.93 9.78
CA PRO A 15 16.31 18.46 8.52
C PRO A 15 16.86 19.15 7.26
N LYS A 16 17.24 20.42 7.37
CA LYS A 16 17.79 21.19 6.24
C LYS A 16 19.14 20.67 5.74
N LEU A 17 19.90 19.97 6.59
CA LEU A 17 21.23 19.47 6.22
C LEU A 17 21.18 18.39 5.14
N ILE A 18 20.05 17.73 4.98
CA ILE A 18 19.88 16.68 3.98
C ILE A 18 19.15 17.17 2.73
N LEU A 19 18.62 18.40 2.74
CA LEU A 19 17.93 18.98 1.58
C LEU A 19 18.97 19.59 0.64
N ASN A 20 19.15 18.96 -0.51
CA ASN A 20 20.15 19.33 -1.51
C ASN A 20 19.60 20.38 -2.50
N GLU A 21 20.51 21.01 -3.23
CA GLU A 21 20.15 21.89 -4.34
C GLU A 21 19.77 21.13 -5.61
N ASN A 22 20.12 19.86 -5.72
CA ASN A 22 19.77 19.02 -6.85
C ASN A 22 18.30 18.67 -6.83
N ILE A 23 17.56 19.04 -7.86
CA ILE A 23 16.12 18.82 -7.98
C ILE A 23 15.80 17.97 -9.22
N PRO A 24 14.82 17.08 -9.17
CA PRO A 24 14.03 16.70 -7.99
C PRO A 24 14.83 15.84 -6.99
N GLU A 25 14.66 16.08 -5.71
CA GLU A 25 15.26 15.27 -4.66
C GLU A 25 14.27 14.20 -4.17
N VAL A 26 14.73 12.94 -4.10
CA VAL A 26 13.94 11.81 -3.61
C VAL A 26 14.33 11.50 -2.16
N ILE A 27 13.38 11.61 -1.25
CA ILE A 27 13.53 11.28 0.17
C ILE A 27 12.67 10.06 0.47
N ASP A 28 13.36 8.92 0.61
CA ASP A 28 12.76 7.63 0.84
C ASP A 28 12.65 7.35 2.35
N GLU A 29 11.52 6.79 2.79
CA GLU A 29 11.14 6.55 4.18
C GLU A 29 11.09 7.83 5.02
N TRP A 30 10.49 8.89 4.47
CA TRP A 30 10.45 10.21 5.11
C TRP A 30 9.82 10.17 6.51
N GLN A 31 8.90 9.24 6.78
CA GLN A 31 8.22 9.08 8.07
C GLN A 31 9.17 8.71 9.22
N LEU A 32 10.39 8.22 8.93
CA LEU A 32 11.42 7.99 9.94
C LEU A 32 11.93 9.29 10.58
N VAL A 33 11.66 10.45 9.95
CA VAL A 33 11.97 11.78 10.46
C VAL A 33 10.80 12.72 10.11
N PRO A 34 9.70 12.69 10.86
CA PRO A 34 8.49 13.47 10.55
C PRO A 34 8.72 14.98 10.43
N GLU A 35 9.72 15.50 11.12
CA GLU A 35 10.11 16.92 11.08
C GLU A 35 10.55 17.39 9.68
N LEU A 36 10.94 16.47 8.81
CA LEU A 36 11.24 16.75 7.40
C LEU A 36 10.06 17.34 6.65
N TRP A 37 8.84 16.95 7.00
CA TRP A 37 7.63 17.48 6.37
C TRP A 37 7.56 18.98 6.41
N ASP A 38 7.76 19.56 7.61
CA ASP A 38 7.71 21.02 7.78
C ASP A 38 8.92 21.72 7.14
N ALA A 39 10.10 21.09 7.17
CA ALA A 39 11.29 21.62 6.51
C ALA A 39 11.12 21.69 4.99
N ILE A 40 10.62 20.61 4.38
CA ILE A 40 10.37 20.53 2.94
C ILE A 40 9.28 21.53 2.52
N ARG A 41 8.21 21.62 3.30
CA ARG A 41 7.18 22.64 3.06
C ARG A 41 7.76 24.05 3.02
N ASN A 42 8.64 24.39 3.97
CA ASN A 42 9.30 25.69 4.01
C ASN A 42 10.21 25.90 2.79
N GLU A 43 10.95 24.86 2.38
CA GLU A 43 11.76 24.93 1.15
C GLU A 43 10.90 25.11 -0.10
N CYS A 44 9.73 24.48 -0.18
CA CYS A 44 8.79 24.69 -1.28
C CYS A 44 8.25 26.14 -1.32
N ASP A 45 8.15 26.82 -0.18
CA ASP A 45 7.74 28.24 -0.13
C ASP A 45 8.87 29.19 -0.57
N LEU A 46 10.13 28.78 -0.38
CA LEU A 46 11.31 29.57 -0.78
C LEU A 46 11.69 29.38 -2.25
N ARG A 47 11.41 28.23 -2.81
CA ARG A 47 11.78 27.89 -4.21
C ARG A 47 10.67 28.28 -5.18
N VAL A 48 11.02 28.94 -6.27
CA VAL A 48 10.07 29.34 -7.31
C VAL A 48 9.56 28.16 -8.12
N SER A 49 10.41 27.14 -8.32
CA SER A 49 10.08 25.92 -9.09
C SER A 49 9.17 24.99 -8.29
N LYS A 50 8.36 24.20 -9.00
CA LYS A 50 7.53 23.10 -8.44
C LYS A 50 8.18 21.75 -8.71
N GLY A 51 7.74 20.72 -7.97
CA GLY A 51 8.26 19.36 -8.16
C GLY A 51 9.69 19.17 -7.66
N ASN A 52 10.10 19.93 -6.65
CA ASN A 52 11.46 19.89 -6.12
C ASN A 52 11.74 18.63 -5.27
N PHE A 53 10.71 18.05 -4.67
CA PHE A 53 10.85 16.92 -3.75
C PHE A 53 9.85 15.83 -4.09
N ILE A 54 10.30 14.58 -3.95
CA ILE A 54 9.48 13.37 -3.99
C ILE A 54 9.70 12.66 -2.66
N LEU A 55 8.64 12.54 -1.86
CA LEU A 55 8.66 11.83 -0.58
C LEU A 55 8.02 10.47 -0.78
N THR A 56 8.75 9.41 -0.48
CA THR A 56 8.21 8.05 -0.48
C THR A 56 8.20 7.50 0.93
N GLY A 57 7.24 6.65 1.21
CA GLY A 57 7.15 5.98 2.49
C GLY A 57 5.74 5.54 2.82
N SER A 58 5.63 4.68 3.80
CA SER A 58 4.38 4.21 4.36
C SER A 58 3.96 5.18 5.48
N THR A 59 2.95 6.02 5.22
CA THR A 59 2.40 6.94 6.24
C THR A 59 1.65 6.20 7.35
N ALA A 60 1.47 4.91 7.19
CA ALA A 60 0.82 4.03 8.15
C ALA A 60 1.58 3.94 9.48
N LEU A 61 2.89 4.07 9.44
CA LEU A 61 3.77 3.88 10.59
C LEU A 61 3.81 5.06 11.56
N LEU A 62 3.23 6.21 11.20
CA LEU A 62 3.17 7.34 12.10
C LEU A 62 2.13 7.10 13.20
N ASP A 63 2.59 6.93 14.42
CA ASP A 63 1.73 6.93 15.59
C ASP A 63 1.17 8.34 15.90
N LYS A 64 0.39 8.47 16.96
CA LYS A 64 -0.20 9.76 17.35
C LYS A 64 0.87 10.78 17.77
N GLU A 65 1.95 10.31 18.36
CA GLU A 65 3.04 11.14 18.87
C GLU A 65 3.88 11.67 17.70
N GLU A 66 4.20 10.82 16.73
CA GLU A 66 4.90 11.19 15.50
C GLU A 66 4.08 12.13 14.62
N LYS A 67 2.77 11.88 14.49
CA LYS A 67 1.86 12.79 13.79
C LYS A 67 1.80 14.19 14.42
N SER A 68 1.97 14.29 15.74
CA SER A 68 2.00 15.57 16.45
C SER A 68 3.21 16.43 16.12
N LYS A 69 4.29 15.83 15.60
CA LYS A 69 5.50 16.52 15.14
C LYS A 69 5.29 17.25 13.83
N ILE A 70 4.31 16.84 13.04
CA ILE A 70 3.92 17.50 11.80
C ILE A 70 2.97 18.66 12.17
N LYS A 71 3.45 19.89 12.07
CA LYS A 71 2.70 21.08 12.46
C LYS A 71 1.78 21.62 11.37
N HIS A 72 2.04 21.26 10.11
CA HIS A 72 1.33 21.84 8.96
C HIS A 72 0.85 20.76 7.99
N THR A 73 -0.31 20.98 7.38
CA THR A 73 -0.96 20.01 6.49
C THR A 73 -0.31 19.86 5.11
N GLY A 74 0.59 20.76 4.73
CA GLY A 74 1.17 20.77 3.37
C GLY A 74 0.20 21.16 2.25
N THR A 75 -1.03 21.58 2.58
CA THR A 75 -2.06 21.96 1.60
C THR A 75 -1.54 23.04 0.65
N GLY A 76 -1.74 22.82 -0.65
CA GLY A 76 -1.29 23.73 -1.72
C GLY A 76 0.20 23.62 -2.09
N ARG A 77 1.00 22.81 -1.38
CA ARG A 77 2.45 22.60 -1.63
C ARG A 77 2.78 21.15 -1.93
N ILE A 78 2.06 20.23 -1.30
CA ILE A 78 2.31 18.80 -1.38
C ILE A 78 1.08 18.11 -1.98
N ILE A 79 1.30 17.26 -2.98
CA ILE A 79 0.29 16.42 -3.60
C ILE A 79 0.57 15.00 -3.13
N LYS A 80 -0.45 14.34 -2.56
CA LYS A 80 -0.37 12.93 -2.20
C LYS A 80 -0.74 12.10 -3.42
N ILE A 81 0.13 11.18 -3.79
CA ILE A 81 -0.09 10.19 -4.84
C ILE A 81 -0.04 8.81 -4.21
N ASN A 82 -1.11 8.06 -4.35
CA ASN A 82 -1.12 6.66 -3.93
C ASN A 82 -0.48 5.82 -5.03
N MET A 83 0.49 4.99 -4.66
CA MET A 83 1.10 4.02 -5.56
C MET A 83 0.37 2.69 -5.41
N PHE A 84 -0.20 2.22 -6.50
CA PHE A 84 -0.90 0.95 -6.57
C PHE A 84 0.01 -0.13 -7.17
N PRO A 85 -0.33 -1.42 -7.02
CA PRO A 85 0.30 -2.48 -7.79
C PRO A 85 0.20 -2.21 -9.30
N MET A 86 1.14 -2.75 -10.07
CA MET A 86 1.18 -2.55 -11.51
C MET A 86 -0.09 -3.09 -12.19
N THR A 87 -0.61 -2.28 -13.09
CA THR A 87 -1.73 -2.69 -13.96
C THR A 87 -1.26 -3.66 -15.04
N THR A 88 -2.18 -4.35 -15.68
CA THR A 88 -1.88 -5.23 -16.82
C THR A 88 -1.21 -4.47 -17.99
N LEU A 89 -1.52 -3.19 -18.14
CA LEU A 89 -0.88 -2.31 -19.11
C LEU A 89 0.60 -2.09 -18.76
N GLU A 90 0.90 -1.73 -17.52
CA GLU A 90 2.27 -1.52 -17.02
C GLU A 90 3.09 -2.81 -17.03
N LEU A 91 2.45 -3.95 -16.86
CA LEU A 91 3.05 -5.29 -17.01
C LEU A 91 3.31 -5.67 -18.47
N GLY A 92 2.93 -4.83 -19.44
CA GLY A 92 3.03 -5.12 -20.88
C GLY A 92 2.12 -6.26 -21.34
N LYS A 93 1.11 -6.61 -20.53
CA LYS A 93 0.17 -7.71 -20.80
C LYS A 93 -1.11 -7.24 -21.45
N SER A 94 -1.42 -5.96 -21.34
CA SER A 94 -2.55 -5.33 -22.02
C SER A 94 -2.04 -4.50 -23.18
N LEU A 95 -2.68 -4.63 -24.32
CA LEU A 95 -2.36 -3.83 -25.48
C LEU A 95 -3.15 -2.52 -25.41
N ASP A 96 -2.46 -1.41 -25.61
CA ASP A 96 -2.98 -0.03 -25.57
C ASP A 96 -3.83 0.29 -26.81
N TYR A 97 -4.81 -0.57 -27.13
CA TYR A 97 -5.55 -0.44 -28.37
C TYR A 97 -6.93 0.17 -28.22
N ILE A 98 -7.46 0.20 -26.99
CA ILE A 98 -8.80 0.75 -26.74
C ILE A 98 -8.71 1.73 -25.58
N SER A 99 -8.78 3.01 -25.92
CA SER A 99 -8.87 4.09 -24.94
C SER A 99 -10.32 4.47 -24.72
N LEU A 100 -10.70 4.73 -23.47
CA LEU A 100 -12.01 5.31 -23.17
C LEU A 100 -12.21 6.65 -23.88
N MET A 101 -11.13 7.43 -24.07
CA MET A 101 -11.18 8.68 -24.82
C MET A 101 -11.45 8.45 -26.28
N ASP A 102 -10.84 7.44 -26.90
CA ASP A 102 -11.11 7.09 -28.30
C ASP A 102 -12.55 6.65 -28.51
N MET A 103 -13.11 5.90 -27.54
CA MET A 103 -14.54 5.55 -27.55
C MET A 103 -15.44 6.78 -27.42
N TYR A 104 -15.09 7.70 -26.52
CA TYR A 104 -15.82 8.95 -26.35
C TYR A 104 -15.78 9.85 -27.60
N GLU A 105 -14.64 9.88 -28.28
CA GLU A 105 -14.44 10.61 -29.55
C GLU A 105 -15.06 9.89 -30.76
N GLY A 106 -15.66 8.72 -30.56
CA GLY A 106 -16.31 7.94 -31.63
C GLY A 106 -15.33 7.32 -32.62
N LYS A 107 -14.07 7.10 -32.23
CA LYS A 107 -13.10 6.42 -33.10
C LYS A 107 -13.46 4.95 -33.25
N GLU A 108 -13.32 4.44 -34.48
CA GLU A 108 -13.56 3.03 -34.75
C GLU A 108 -12.51 2.14 -34.06
N ILE A 109 -13.01 1.15 -33.30
CA ILE A 109 -12.19 0.15 -32.65
C ILE A 109 -12.06 -1.04 -33.60
N ASN A 110 -11.03 -1.02 -34.44
CA ASN A 110 -10.80 -2.05 -35.46
C ASN A 110 -9.67 -3.02 -35.10
N LYS A 111 -9.44 -3.27 -33.81
CA LYS A 111 -8.34 -4.15 -33.38
C LYS A 111 -8.88 -5.37 -32.64
N LEU A 112 -8.53 -6.53 -33.16
CA LEU A 112 -8.65 -7.78 -32.44
C LEU A 112 -7.54 -7.82 -31.38
N VAL A 113 -7.92 -7.92 -30.11
CA VAL A 113 -7.00 -8.16 -29.01
C VAL A 113 -7.01 -9.65 -28.78
N ASP A 114 -5.83 -10.28 -28.73
CA ASP A 114 -5.74 -11.65 -28.29
C ASP A 114 -6.27 -11.76 -26.86
N PRO A 115 -7.31 -12.58 -26.63
CA PRO A 115 -7.86 -12.72 -25.29
C PRO A 115 -6.81 -13.38 -24.39
N PHE A 116 -6.76 -12.93 -23.14
CA PHE A 116 -5.99 -13.64 -22.13
C PHE A 116 -6.50 -15.08 -22.01
N ASP A 117 -5.56 -16.02 -22.00
CA ASP A 117 -5.83 -17.39 -21.60
C ASP A 117 -6.28 -17.42 -20.12
N ILE A 118 -7.19 -18.29 -19.76
CA ILE A 118 -7.67 -18.47 -18.39
C ILE A 118 -6.53 -18.75 -17.42
N TYR A 119 -5.51 -19.49 -17.84
CA TYR A 119 -4.32 -19.75 -17.05
C TYR A 119 -3.50 -18.48 -16.81
N GLU A 120 -3.37 -17.62 -17.79
CA GLU A 120 -2.67 -16.35 -17.67
C GLU A 120 -3.42 -15.40 -16.75
N ILE A 121 -4.74 -15.31 -16.86
CA ILE A 121 -5.57 -14.53 -15.92
C ILE A 121 -5.39 -15.06 -14.49
N THR A 122 -5.43 -16.37 -14.31
CA THR A 122 -5.26 -17.00 -13.00
C THR A 122 -3.88 -16.67 -12.41
N ARG A 123 -2.82 -16.70 -13.22
CA ARG A 123 -1.47 -16.32 -12.78
C ARG A 123 -1.40 -14.86 -12.37
N LEU A 124 -1.98 -13.95 -13.16
CA LEU A 124 -2.03 -12.53 -12.83
C LEU A 124 -2.76 -12.27 -11.50
N ILE A 125 -3.86 -12.99 -11.25
CA ILE A 125 -4.60 -12.91 -9.97
C ILE A 125 -3.74 -13.42 -8.81
N ILE A 126 -3.05 -14.56 -8.98
CA ILE A 126 -2.25 -15.17 -7.92
C ILE A 126 -1.01 -14.33 -7.60
N ASN A 127 -0.31 -13.86 -8.63
CA ASN A 127 0.95 -13.13 -8.47
C ASN A 127 0.74 -11.65 -8.17
N GLY A 128 -0.43 -11.09 -8.50
CA GLY A 128 -0.72 -9.67 -8.37
C GLY A 128 0.18 -8.79 -9.25
N GLY A 129 0.12 -7.49 -9.05
CA GLY A 129 0.89 -6.50 -9.80
C GLY A 129 2.20 -6.07 -9.14
N TRP A 130 2.90 -6.98 -8.47
CA TRP A 130 4.16 -6.68 -7.79
C TRP A 130 5.33 -6.70 -8.78
N PRO A 131 6.19 -5.65 -8.82
CA PRO A 131 7.34 -5.61 -9.73
C PRO A 131 8.28 -6.81 -9.60
N GLU A 132 8.45 -7.36 -8.39
CA GLU A 132 9.29 -8.53 -8.13
C GLU A 132 8.79 -9.81 -8.80
N ASN A 133 7.50 -9.84 -9.15
CA ASN A 133 6.90 -10.97 -9.85
C ASN A 133 7.11 -10.92 -11.38
N LEU A 134 7.73 -9.82 -11.88
CA LEU A 134 8.06 -9.68 -13.29
C LEU A 134 9.14 -10.68 -13.69
N GLY A 135 8.87 -11.45 -14.74
CA GLY A 135 9.83 -12.42 -15.28
C GLY A 135 9.86 -13.76 -14.59
N LEU A 136 9.05 -13.99 -13.56
CA LEU A 136 8.87 -15.34 -13.00
C LEU A 136 8.11 -16.21 -14.01
N SER A 137 8.81 -17.13 -14.63
CA SER A 137 8.26 -17.99 -15.70
C SER A 137 7.78 -19.36 -15.21
N ASN A 138 8.07 -19.74 -13.97
CA ASN A 138 7.84 -21.10 -13.49
C ASN A 138 6.52 -21.22 -12.73
N LEU A 139 5.65 -22.13 -13.18
CA LEU A 139 4.39 -22.47 -12.51
C LEU A 139 4.58 -22.89 -11.04
N GLU A 140 5.75 -23.44 -10.70
CA GLU A 140 6.08 -23.87 -9.33
C GLU A 140 6.29 -22.69 -8.37
N SER A 141 6.67 -21.52 -8.89
CA SER A 141 6.84 -20.31 -8.08
C SER A 141 5.57 -19.45 -8.02
N ASP A 142 4.55 -19.77 -8.80
CA ASP A 142 3.31 -19.02 -8.84
C ASP A 142 2.62 -19.00 -7.47
N GLY A 143 2.45 -17.81 -6.94
CA GLY A 143 1.83 -17.56 -5.64
C GLY A 143 2.74 -17.75 -4.43
N LEU A 144 3.99 -18.24 -4.57
CA LEU A 144 4.91 -18.37 -3.44
C LEU A 144 5.24 -17.01 -2.85
N LEU A 145 5.66 -16.05 -3.68
CA LEU A 145 6.00 -14.70 -3.23
C LEU A 145 4.80 -13.98 -2.62
N ALA A 146 3.61 -14.12 -3.21
CA ALA A 146 2.39 -13.54 -2.65
C ALA A 146 2.05 -14.14 -1.28
N ARG A 147 2.23 -15.44 -1.09
CA ARG A 147 2.00 -16.10 0.21
C ARG A 147 3.01 -15.65 1.26
N GLU A 148 4.29 -15.62 0.92
CA GLU A 148 5.34 -15.16 1.83
C GLU A 148 5.18 -13.68 2.17
N TYR A 149 4.75 -12.85 1.22
CA TYR A 149 4.42 -11.46 1.48
C TYR A 149 3.28 -11.31 2.49
N ILE A 150 2.14 -11.99 2.27
CA ILE A 150 1.01 -11.95 3.21
C ILE A 150 1.43 -12.46 4.59
N LYS A 151 2.23 -13.52 4.65
CA LYS A 151 2.75 -14.07 5.90
C LYS A 151 3.65 -13.06 6.62
N SER A 152 4.56 -12.41 5.89
CA SER A 152 5.44 -11.38 6.43
C SER A 152 4.65 -10.20 6.98
N VAL A 153 3.66 -9.69 6.25
CA VAL A 153 2.77 -8.62 6.71
C VAL A 153 2.06 -9.00 7.99
N VAL A 154 1.48 -10.21 8.04
CA VAL A 154 0.70 -10.67 9.20
C VAL A 154 1.59 -10.95 10.41
N GLU A 155 2.76 -11.56 10.22
CA GLU A 155 3.63 -11.98 11.32
C GLU A 155 4.55 -10.88 11.82
N ASN A 156 5.04 -10.00 10.94
CA ASN A 156 6.05 -9.00 11.27
C ASN A 156 5.46 -7.58 11.34
N ASP A 157 4.95 -7.05 10.22
CA ASP A 157 4.58 -5.64 10.13
C ASP A 157 3.46 -5.26 11.09
N VAL A 158 2.49 -6.14 11.28
CA VAL A 158 1.37 -5.88 12.19
C VAL A 158 1.76 -6.14 13.63
N ASN A 159 2.50 -7.21 13.91
CA ASN A 159 2.89 -7.58 15.26
C ASN A 159 3.81 -6.53 15.91
N GLU A 160 4.77 -6.02 15.14
CA GLU A 160 5.74 -5.05 15.64
C GLU A 160 5.14 -3.65 15.83
N ASN A 161 4.21 -3.25 14.96
CA ASN A 161 3.76 -1.87 14.89
C ASN A 161 2.40 -1.61 15.57
N TYR A 162 1.60 -2.65 15.83
CA TYR A 162 0.21 -2.47 16.28
C TYR A 162 -0.15 -3.20 17.58
N ASN A 163 0.80 -3.89 18.22
CA ASN A 163 0.62 -4.41 19.56
C ASN A 163 0.74 -3.26 20.57
N ASP A 164 -0.31 -3.05 21.35
CA ASP A 164 -0.29 -2.15 22.48
C ASP A 164 -0.88 -2.87 23.73
N ASP A 165 -0.73 -2.29 24.93
CA ASP A 165 -1.22 -2.86 26.17
C ASP A 165 -2.74 -3.18 26.19
N LYS A 166 -3.48 -2.64 25.22
CA LYS A 166 -4.94 -2.77 25.13
C LYS A 166 -5.40 -3.68 23.98
N PHE A 167 -4.48 -4.10 23.12
CA PHE A 167 -4.81 -4.92 21.96
C PHE A 167 -3.68 -5.90 21.65
N LEU A 168 -3.95 -7.16 21.95
CA LEU A 168 -3.12 -8.26 21.50
C LEU A 168 -3.55 -8.62 20.09
N PHE A 169 -2.63 -8.44 19.16
CA PHE A 169 -2.81 -8.87 17.78
C PHE A 169 -2.84 -10.40 17.70
N ASP A 170 -3.75 -10.90 16.88
CA ASP A 170 -3.93 -12.33 16.64
C ASP A 170 -3.81 -12.58 15.13
N SER A 171 -2.70 -13.20 14.73
CA SER A 171 -2.39 -13.49 13.33
C SER A 171 -3.41 -14.42 12.69
N GLN A 172 -4.01 -15.35 13.44
CA GLN A 172 -5.03 -16.24 12.93
C GLN A 172 -6.31 -15.48 12.58
N LYS A 173 -6.73 -14.54 13.44
CA LYS A 173 -7.88 -13.67 13.16
C LYS A 173 -7.63 -12.78 11.94
N MET A 174 -6.44 -12.20 11.81
CA MET A 174 -6.07 -11.43 10.63
C MET A 174 -6.15 -12.29 9.37
N MET A 175 -5.62 -13.50 9.39
CA MET A 175 -5.66 -14.41 8.25
C MET A 175 -7.10 -14.81 7.88
N MET A 176 -7.98 -15.03 8.86
CA MET A 176 -9.40 -15.28 8.59
C MET A 176 -10.10 -14.08 7.94
N ILE A 177 -9.80 -12.87 8.39
CA ILE A 177 -10.32 -11.64 7.79
C ILE A 177 -9.84 -11.50 6.36
N LEU A 178 -8.55 -11.68 6.09
CA LEU A 178 -7.99 -11.63 4.72
C LEU A 178 -8.64 -12.67 3.80
N LYS A 179 -8.86 -13.90 4.25
CA LYS A 179 -9.59 -14.92 3.49
C LYS A 179 -11.02 -14.53 3.19
N SER A 180 -11.71 -13.90 4.15
CA SER A 180 -13.08 -13.42 3.93
C SER A 180 -13.11 -12.26 2.95
N LEU A 181 -12.18 -11.30 3.06
CA LEU A 181 -12.03 -10.19 2.12
C LEU A 181 -11.78 -10.70 0.70
N ALA A 182 -10.82 -11.62 0.53
CA ALA A 182 -10.52 -12.20 -0.77
C ALA A 182 -11.72 -12.94 -1.41
N ARG A 183 -12.55 -13.63 -0.58
CA ARG A 183 -13.78 -14.28 -1.06
C ARG A 183 -14.83 -13.27 -1.52
N ASN A 184 -14.88 -12.13 -0.87
CA ASN A 184 -15.88 -11.08 -1.12
C ASN A 184 -15.33 -9.95 -2.00
N GLU A 185 -14.18 -10.16 -2.65
CA GLU A 185 -13.59 -9.17 -3.55
C GLU A 185 -14.61 -8.78 -4.65
N SER A 186 -14.61 -7.51 -5.03
CA SER A 186 -15.55 -6.96 -6.01
C SER A 186 -17.04 -7.11 -5.66
N SER A 187 -17.36 -7.30 -4.36
CA SER A 187 -18.73 -7.35 -3.86
C SER A 187 -19.00 -6.31 -2.78
N TYR A 188 -20.30 -5.99 -2.56
CA TYR A 188 -20.71 -5.10 -1.46
C TYR A 188 -20.84 -5.89 -0.14
N ALA A 189 -19.73 -6.44 0.36
CA ALA A 189 -19.78 -7.21 1.59
C ALA A 189 -19.90 -6.30 2.83
N ALA A 190 -20.98 -6.47 3.58
CA ALA A 190 -21.12 -5.79 4.87
C ALA A 190 -20.16 -6.42 5.93
N LYS A 191 -19.74 -5.65 6.94
CA LYS A 191 -18.96 -6.17 8.08
C LYS A 191 -19.58 -7.40 8.75
N ALA A 192 -20.93 -7.52 8.73
CA ALA A 192 -21.63 -8.69 9.23
C ALA A 192 -21.37 -9.96 8.39
N THR A 193 -21.21 -9.81 7.07
CA THR A 193 -20.85 -10.93 6.18
C THR A 193 -19.44 -11.42 6.50
N ILE A 194 -18.48 -10.51 6.64
CA ILE A 194 -17.10 -10.83 7.01
C ILE A 194 -17.03 -11.55 8.36
N LEU A 195 -17.77 -11.07 9.37
CA LEU A 195 -17.83 -11.73 10.68
C LEU A 195 -18.39 -13.15 10.58
N ARG A 196 -19.45 -13.35 9.81
CA ARG A 196 -20.05 -14.68 9.60
C ARG A 196 -19.09 -15.63 8.90
N ASP A 197 -18.38 -15.14 7.87
CA ASP A 197 -17.39 -15.95 7.18
C ASP A 197 -16.24 -16.34 8.10
N CYS A 198 -15.73 -15.41 8.92
CA CYS A 198 -14.69 -15.71 9.92
C CYS A 198 -15.14 -16.75 10.93
N PHE A 199 -16.39 -16.70 11.39
CA PHE A 199 -16.97 -17.72 12.26
C PHE A 199 -16.99 -19.11 11.59
N ASN A 200 -17.38 -19.18 10.32
CA ASN A 200 -17.39 -20.42 9.55
C ASN A 200 -15.97 -21.00 9.35
N PHE A 201 -14.95 -20.16 9.20
CA PHE A 201 -13.55 -20.59 9.10
C PHE A 201 -12.98 -21.14 10.41
N SER A 202 -13.53 -20.75 11.55
CA SER A 202 -13.09 -21.23 12.87
C SER A 202 -13.67 -22.58 13.28
N ASN A 203 -14.41 -23.27 12.39
CA ASN A 203 -15.12 -24.53 12.70
C ASN A 203 -16.06 -24.43 13.91
N GLY A 204 -16.58 -23.22 14.19
CA GLY A 204 -17.47 -22.99 15.32
C GLY A 204 -16.78 -22.86 16.68
N GLU A 205 -15.46 -22.91 16.75
CA GLU A 205 -14.74 -22.52 17.96
C GLU A 205 -14.96 -21.02 18.23
N GLU A 206 -15.22 -20.68 19.50
CA GLU A 206 -15.50 -19.32 19.96
C GLU A 206 -14.26 -18.40 19.87
N GLN A 207 -13.73 -18.21 18.69
CA GLN A 207 -12.84 -17.08 18.44
C GLN A 207 -13.71 -15.85 18.27
N THR A 208 -13.97 -15.16 19.36
CA THR A 208 -14.87 -14.00 19.41
C THR A 208 -14.28 -12.82 18.63
N LEU A 209 -14.49 -12.85 17.31
CA LEU A 209 -14.30 -11.67 16.48
C LEU A 209 -15.58 -10.83 16.55
N ASN A 210 -15.55 -9.75 17.32
CA ASN A 210 -16.65 -8.80 17.39
C ASN A 210 -16.47 -7.66 16.38
N LYS A 211 -17.53 -6.87 16.17
CA LYS A 211 -17.53 -5.74 15.22
C LYS A 211 -16.41 -4.72 15.49
N ARG A 212 -16.09 -4.46 16.74
CA ARG A 212 -15.05 -3.50 17.14
C ARG A 212 -13.67 -4.02 16.79
N THR A 213 -13.42 -5.28 17.07
CA THR A 213 -12.18 -5.96 16.73
C THR A 213 -12.00 -6.02 15.21
N LEU A 214 -13.03 -6.44 14.44
CA LEU A 214 -12.99 -6.42 12.99
C LEU A 214 -12.65 -5.03 12.45
N SER A 215 -13.33 -3.97 12.92
CA SER A 215 -13.05 -2.61 12.46
C SER A 215 -11.59 -2.23 12.68
N ARG A 216 -11.00 -2.60 13.82
CA ARG A 216 -9.59 -2.31 14.10
C ARG A 216 -8.64 -3.07 13.16
N TYR A 217 -8.93 -4.32 12.84
CA TYR A 217 -8.14 -5.07 11.85
C TYR A 217 -8.26 -4.48 10.44
N LEU A 218 -9.47 -4.05 10.04
CA LEU A 218 -9.66 -3.36 8.76
C LEU A 218 -8.89 -2.04 8.72
N ASP A 219 -8.94 -1.24 9.79
CA ASP A 219 -8.18 0.01 9.90
C ASP A 219 -6.66 -0.23 9.77
N ILE A 220 -6.15 -1.36 10.28
CA ILE A 220 -4.75 -1.75 10.14
C ILE A 220 -4.44 -2.10 8.67
N LEU A 221 -5.27 -2.93 8.05
CA LEU A 221 -5.09 -3.33 6.64
C LEU A 221 -5.15 -2.13 5.68
N GLU A 222 -6.04 -1.17 5.97
CA GLU A 222 -6.16 0.07 5.21
C GLU A 222 -4.90 0.95 5.36
N LYS A 223 -4.36 1.05 6.57
CA LYS A 223 -3.10 1.76 6.83
C LYS A 223 -1.89 1.10 6.16
N LEU A 224 -1.89 -0.21 6.04
CA LEU A 224 -0.85 -0.97 5.35
C LEU A 224 -1.07 -1.01 3.83
N TYR A 225 -2.09 -0.31 3.32
CA TYR A 225 -2.45 -0.29 1.90
C TYR A 225 -2.73 -1.69 1.31
N ILE A 226 -3.16 -2.64 2.14
CA ILE A 226 -3.58 -3.97 1.70
C ILE A 226 -5.01 -3.92 1.15
N ILE A 227 -5.83 -3.06 1.73
CA ILE A 227 -7.21 -2.76 1.27
C ILE A 227 -7.39 -1.25 1.11
N ASN A 228 -8.41 -0.86 0.32
CA ASN A 228 -8.84 0.53 0.12
C ASN A 228 -10.22 0.77 0.72
#